data_2eb829d670bd936d9989f62ed16d4d09
#
_entry.id   2eb829d670bd936d9989f62ed16d4d09
#
_cell.length_a   1.000
_cell.length_b   1.000
_cell.length_c   1.000
_cell.angle_alpha   90.00
_cell.angle_beta   90.00
_cell.angle_gamma   90.00
#
_symmetry.space_group_name_H-M   'P 1'
#
loop_
_entity.id
_entity.type
_entity.pdbx_description
1 polymer ?
#
loop_
_entity_poly.entity_id
_entity_poly.type
_entity_poly.pdbx_seq_one_letter_code
_entity_poly.pdbx_strand_id
1 'polypeptide(L)'
;MPRHLISIDDLDRAGIERILDRAESFAEVSGREIKKVPALRGRTIVNLFYESSTRTSSSFELAAKRLSADVVSIRSAGSSVDKGESLKDTVQTLSAYDPAAIVIRSPQAGAAQLVAGWTEAAVINAGDGKHEHPTQALLDVFTLRRRLGPLDGCKIWIVGDVLHSRVARSDILAFTRMGATVTVSGPPTLIPRDIEALGCTSTPTLDRLAEADVVYVLRMQHERMHEAFVPSLREYAARYQINEPRLRPGQLVMHPGPVNRGIEISAATIDSPQALIGDQVKAGVAVRMAVLYELLVGSPMLAAVA
;
A
#
# COMPACT_ATOMS: atom_id res chain seq x y z
N MET A 1 -18.64 1.77 6.13
CA MET A 1 -17.57 1.40 5.17
C MET A 1 -18.08 1.60 3.74
N PRO A 2 -17.25 2.07 2.80
CA PRO A 2 -17.60 2.10 1.39
C PRO A 2 -17.79 0.67 0.85
N ARG A 3 -18.43 0.53 -0.31
CA ARG A 3 -18.58 -0.76 -1.01
C ARG A 3 -17.26 -1.26 -1.61
N HIS A 4 -16.42 -0.33 -2.03
CA HIS A 4 -15.11 -0.57 -2.66
C HIS A 4 -14.03 0.17 -1.87
N LEU A 5 -12.78 -0.22 -2.01
CA LEU A 5 -11.61 0.51 -1.52
C LEU A 5 -10.70 0.82 -2.71
N ILE A 6 -10.94 1.97 -3.36
CA ILE A 6 -10.21 2.39 -4.56
C ILE A 6 -9.11 3.39 -4.20
N SER A 7 -9.41 4.29 -3.25
CA SER A 7 -8.55 5.37 -2.78
C SER A 7 -8.55 5.42 -1.25
N ILE A 8 -7.55 6.07 -0.67
CA ILE A 8 -7.59 6.46 0.75
C ILE A 8 -8.68 7.50 0.99
N ASP A 9 -9.06 8.27 -0.02
CA ASP A 9 -10.15 9.25 0.08
C ASP A 9 -11.53 8.60 0.28
N ASP A 10 -11.68 7.32 0.00
CA ASP A 10 -12.89 6.55 0.32
C ASP A 10 -13.11 6.37 1.84
N LEU A 11 -12.09 6.68 2.66
CA LEU A 11 -12.08 6.48 4.10
C LEU A 11 -11.88 7.80 4.84
N ASP A 12 -12.72 8.09 5.81
CA ASP A 12 -12.44 9.09 6.83
C ASP A 12 -11.49 8.52 7.92
N ARG A 13 -11.07 9.36 8.87
CA ARG A 13 -10.22 8.93 10.00
C ARG A 13 -10.84 7.76 10.75
N ALA A 14 -12.12 7.81 11.06
CA ALA A 14 -12.82 6.75 11.77
C ALA A 14 -12.87 5.43 10.98
N GLY A 15 -13.00 5.51 9.65
CA GLY A 15 -12.91 4.34 8.76
C GLY A 15 -11.53 3.70 8.76
N ILE A 16 -10.47 4.52 8.74
CA ILE A 16 -9.10 4.03 8.88
C ILE A 16 -8.93 3.36 10.25
N GLU A 17 -9.25 4.05 11.34
CA GLU A 17 -9.13 3.53 12.71
C GLU A 17 -9.85 2.18 12.87
N ARG A 18 -11.06 2.04 12.34
CA ARG A 18 -11.83 0.78 12.36
C ARG A 18 -11.09 -0.37 11.67
N ILE A 19 -10.50 -0.11 10.50
CA ILE A 19 -9.68 -1.11 9.79
C ILE A 19 -8.46 -1.49 10.62
N LEU A 20 -7.80 -0.50 11.23
CA LEU A 20 -6.61 -0.75 12.05
C LEU A 20 -6.92 -1.54 13.32
N ASP A 21 -8.04 -1.27 13.99
CA ASP A 21 -8.49 -2.02 15.17
C ASP A 21 -8.85 -3.47 14.81
N ARG A 22 -9.50 -3.64 13.66
CA ARG A 22 -9.75 -4.98 13.12
C ARG A 22 -8.46 -5.71 12.77
N ALA A 23 -7.48 -4.99 12.21
CA ALA A 23 -6.18 -5.57 11.88
C ALA A 23 -5.41 -6.01 13.13
N GLU A 24 -5.55 -5.29 14.27
CA GLU A 24 -4.95 -5.72 15.54
C GLU A 24 -5.50 -7.07 15.97
N SER A 25 -6.82 -7.26 15.94
CA SER A 25 -7.46 -8.55 16.25
C SER A 25 -6.98 -9.67 15.32
N PHE A 26 -6.76 -9.39 14.03
CA PHE A 26 -6.23 -10.38 13.09
C PHE A 26 -4.72 -10.60 13.21
N ALA A 27 -3.96 -9.63 13.72
CA ALA A 27 -2.55 -9.83 14.04
C ALA A 27 -2.38 -10.88 15.15
N GLU A 28 -3.26 -10.89 16.17
CA GLU A 28 -3.30 -11.92 17.21
C GLU A 28 -3.59 -13.33 16.63
N VAL A 29 -4.52 -13.42 15.68
CA VAL A 29 -4.83 -14.69 14.97
C VAL A 29 -3.59 -15.24 14.27
N SER A 30 -2.73 -14.36 13.75
CA SER A 30 -1.49 -14.75 13.08
C SER A 30 -0.46 -15.44 14.01
N GLY A 31 -0.56 -15.22 15.32
CA GLY A 31 0.26 -15.87 16.35
C GLY A 31 -0.25 -17.24 16.82
N ARG A 32 -1.49 -17.63 16.43
CA ARG A 32 -2.11 -18.90 16.87
C ARG A 32 -1.54 -20.08 16.08
N GLU A 33 -1.67 -21.28 16.61
CA GLU A 33 -1.36 -22.52 15.90
C GLU A 33 -2.27 -22.66 14.65
N ILE A 34 -3.58 -22.51 14.81
CA ILE A 34 -4.56 -22.47 13.72
C ILE A 34 -4.78 -21.00 13.33
N LYS A 35 -4.16 -20.59 12.23
CA LYS A 35 -4.18 -19.20 11.71
C LYS A 35 -5.38 -18.96 10.79
N LYS A 36 -6.55 -19.55 11.07
CA LYS A 36 -7.77 -19.42 10.26
C LYS A 36 -8.96 -18.94 11.09
N VAL A 37 -9.80 -18.15 10.43
CA VAL A 37 -11.08 -17.64 10.95
C VAL A 37 -12.14 -17.88 9.87
N PRO A 38 -13.33 -18.46 10.16
CA PRO A 38 -14.33 -18.83 9.17
C PRO A 38 -15.18 -17.65 8.68
N ALA A 39 -14.65 -16.43 8.73
CA ALA A 39 -15.41 -15.20 8.47
C ALA A 39 -15.88 -15.04 7.01
N LEU A 40 -15.15 -15.61 6.04
CA LEU A 40 -15.49 -15.58 4.61
C LEU A 40 -15.66 -16.97 4.00
N ARG A 41 -16.04 -17.95 4.81
CA ARG A 41 -16.27 -19.32 4.33
C ARG A 41 -17.35 -19.33 3.25
N GLY A 42 -17.07 -20.01 2.13
CA GLY A 42 -17.96 -20.10 0.98
C GLY A 42 -18.00 -18.85 0.10
N ARG A 43 -17.16 -17.85 0.37
CA ARG A 43 -17.00 -16.66 -0.51
C ARG A 43 -15.76 -16.80 -1.37
N THR A 44 -15.85 -16.36 -2.62
CA THR A 44 -14.75 -16.36 -3.58
C THR A 44 -14.12 -14.99 -3.67
N ILE A 45 -12.79 -14.92 -3.57
CA ILE A 45 -12.00 -13.70 -3.78
C ILE A 45 -11.16 -13.90 -5.05
N VAL A 46 -11.27 -12.97 -5.98
CA VAL A 46 -10.46 -12.97 -7.21
C VAL A 46 -9.29 -12.00 -7.03
N ASN A 47 -8.06 -12.50 -7.18
CA ASN A 47 -6.85 -11.70 -7.29
C ASN A 47 -6.48 -11.51 -8.76
N LEU A 48 -6.70 -10.32 -9.31
CA LEU A 48 -6.46 -9.97 -10.72
C LEU A 48 -5.24 -9.05 -10.83
N PHE A 49 -4.09 -9.59 -11.22
CA PHE A 49 -2.81 -8.88 -11.22
C PHE A 49 -2.23 -8.74 -12.62
N TYR A 50 -2.35 -7.55 -13.21
CA TYR A 50 -1.74 -7.18 -14.49
C TYR A 50 -0.31 -6.67 -14.35
N GLU A 51 0.13 -6.36 -13.14
CA GLU A 51 1.50 -5.96 -12.80
C GLU A 51 2.06 -6.91 -11.75
N SER A 52 3.27 -7.40 -11.95
CA SER A 52 3.93 -8.34 -11.03
C SER A 52 4.08 -7.76 -9.63
N SER A 53 3.70 -8.54 -8.62
CA SER A 53 3.88 -8.18 -7.22
C SER A 53 3.85 -9.40 -6.31
N THR A 54 5.02 -9.88 -5.92
CA THR A 54 5.11 -11.03 -5.01
C THR A 54 4.49 -10.71 -3.65
N ARG A 55 4.87 -9.59 -3.02
CA ARG A 55 4.38 -9.23 -1.68
C ARG A 55 2.89 -8.99 -1.64
N THR A 56 2.35 -8.15 -2.54
CA THR A 56 0.95 -7.77 -2.51
C THR A 56 0.06 -8.96 -2.86
N SER A 57 0.36 -9.72 -3.92
CA SER A 57 -0.47 -10.86 -4.33
C SER A 57 -0.47 -11.97 -3.27
N SER A 58 0.72 -12.36 -2.78
CA SER A 58 0.82 -13.43 -1.76
C SER A 58 0.14 -13.04 -0.45
N SER A 59 0.21 -11.75 -0.05
CA SER A 59 -0.43 -11.33 1.20
C SER A 59 -1.96 -11.24 1.08
N PHE A 60 -2.52 -10.85 -0.07
CA PHE A 60 -3.97 -10.92 -0.30
C PHE A 60 -4.45 -12.38 -0.37
N GLU A 61 -3.72 -13.23 -1.07
CA GLU A 61 -4.04 -14.66 -1.13
C GLU A 61 -4.03 -15.28 0.27
N LEU A 62 -2.98 -14.98 1.06
CA LEU A 62 -2.87 -15.47 2.43
C LEU A 62 -3.96 -14.89 3.34
N ALA A 63 -4.29 -13.61 3.20
CA ALA A 63 -5.36 -12.95 3.96
C ALA A 63 -6.73 -13.60 3.69
N ALA A 64 -7.08 -13.81 2.43
CA ALA A 64 -8.32 -14.46 2.03
C ALA A 64 -8.40 -15.92 2.55
N LYS A 65 -7.33 -16.70 2.39
CA LYS A 65 -7.25 -18.08 2.90
C LYS A 65 -7.32 -18.15 4.43
N ARG A 66 -6.79 -17.17 5.16
CA ARG A 66 -6.91 -17.09 6.62
C ARG A 66 -8.32 -16.73 7.07
N LEU A 67 -9.07 -16.02 6.25
CA LEU A 67 -10.50 -15.77 6.46
C LEU A 67 -11.39 -16.92 5.97
N SER A 68 -10.80 -18.03 5.50
CA SER A 68 -11.47 -19.23 4.97
C SER A 68 -12.23 -18.99 3.66
N ALA A 69 -11.85 -17.98 2.88
CA ALA A 69 -12.36 -17.77 1.53
C ALA A 69 -11.67 -18.68 0.51
N ASP A 70 -12.39 -18.98 -0.59
CA ASP A 70 -11.81 -19.53 -1.79
C ASP A 70 -11.10 -18.44 -2.59
N VAL A 71 -9.95 -18.75 -3.20
CA VAL A 71 -9.13 -17.75 -3.90
C VAL A 71 -8.85 -18.19 -5.32
N VAL A 72 -9.18 -17.33 -6.27
CA VAL A 72 -8.82 -17.45 -7.69
C VAL A 72 -7.78 -16.39 -7.99
N SER A 73 -6.56 -16.79 -8.35
CA SER A 73 -5.47 -15.85 -8.68
C SER A 73 -5.19 -15.88 -10.17
N ILE A 74 -5.33 -14.74 -10.83
CA ILE A 74 -5.08 -14.53 -12.26
C ILE A 74 -3.94 -13.53 -12.43
N ARG A 75 -2.97 -13.90 -13.25
CA ARG A 75 -1.87 -13.04 -13.69
C ARG A 75 -2.00 -12.77 -15.18
N SER A 76 -1.56 -11.61 -15.65
CA SER A 76 -1.57 -11.30 -17.09
C SER A 76 -0.80 -12.34 -17.90
N ALA A 77 0.42 -12.65 -17.49
CA ALA A 77 1.25 -13.64 -18.18
C ALA A 77 0.62 -15.04 -18.13
N GLY A 78 0.37 -15.62 -19.32
CA GLY A 78 -0.23 -16.94 -19.48
C GLY A 78 -1.76 -16.97 -19.39
N SER A 79 -2.43 -15.83 -19.40
CA SER A 79 -3.89 -15.72 -19.42
C SER A 79 -4.43 -15.27 -20.78
N SER A 80 -5.76 -15.17 -20.93
CA SER A 80 -6.41 -14.63 -22.12
C SER A 80 -6.06 -13.18 -22.42
N VAL A 81 -5.55 -12.44 -21.43
CA VAL A 81 -5.00 -11.09 -21.61
C VAL A 81 -3.86 -11.07 -22.62
N ASP A 82 -2.97 -12.08 -22.62
CA ASP A 82 -1.89 -12.21 -23.63
C ASP A 82 -2.41 -12.41 -25.05
N LYS A 83 -3.70 -12.81 -25.18
CA LYS A 83 -4.40 -12.98 -26.47
C LYS A 83 -5.16 -11.72 -26.90
N GLY A 84 -5.03 -10.60 -26.14
CA GLY A 84 -5.68 -9.33 -26.44
C GLY A 84 -7.06 -9.13 -25.83
N GLU A 85 -7.47 -9.96 -24.83
CA GLU A 85 -8.72 -9.74 -24.10
C GLU A 85 -8.68 -8.43 -23.35
N SER A 86 -9.76 -7.63 -23.46
CA SER A 86 -9.84 -6.34 -22.77
C SER A 86 -10.05 -6.53 -21.25
N LEU A 87 -9.64 -5.53 -20.45
CA LEU A 87 -9.90 -5.54 -19.00
C LEU A 87 -11.39 -5.73 -18.70
N LYS A 88 -12.28 -5.11 -19.51
CA LYS A 88 -13.72 -5.20 -19.32
C LYS A 88 -14.23 -6.63 -19.54
N ASP A 89 -13.81 -7.28 -20.61
CA ASP A 89 -14.24 -8.66 -20.94
C ASP A 89 -13.73 -9.65 -19.89
N THR A 90 -12.47 -9.47 -19.43
CA THR A 90 -11.92 -10.26 -18.32
C THR A 90 -12.75 -10.10 -17.05
N VAL A 91 -13.13 -8.87 -16.68
CA VAL A 91 -13.94 -8.61 -15.48
C VAL A 91 -15.34 -9.19 -15.62
N GLN A 92 -15.96 -9.09 -16.81
CA GLN A 92 -17.28 -9.70 -17.06
C GLN A 92 -17.24 -11.22 -16.94
N THR A 93 -16.22 -11.86 -17.52
CA THR A 93 -16.00 -13.32 -17.39
C THR A 93 -15.84 -13.72 -15.91
N LEU A 94 -15.04 -12.98 -15.14
CA LEU A 94 -14.83 -13.28 -13.73
C LEU A 94 -16.07 -13.00 -12.88
N SER A 95 -16.86 -12.00 -13.23
CA SER A 95 -18.12 -11.69 -12.55
C SER A 95 -19.17 -12.79 -12.69
N ALA A 96 -19.11 -13.60 -13.76
CA ALA A 96 -19.97 -14.76 -13.93
C ALA A 96 -19.74 -15.87 -12.88
N TYR A 97 -18.62 -15.84 -12.17
CA TYR A 97 -18.33 -16.74 -11.04
C TYR A 97 -18.83 -16.21 -9.69
N ASP A 98 -19.58 -15.11 -9.68
CA ASP A 98 -20.15 -14.45 -8.50
C ASP A 98 -19.12 -14.23 -7.36
N PRO A 99 -17.97 -13.56 -7.64
CA PRO A 99 -16.99 -13.32 -6.61
C PRO A 99 -17.49 -12.29 -5.60
N ALA A 100 -17.19 -12.50 -4.32
CA ALA A 100 -17.49 -11.52 -3.27
C ALA A 100 -16.59 -10.28 -3.39
N ALA A 101 -15.35 -10.46 -3.84
CA ALA A 101 -14.44 -9.34 -4.09
C ALA A 101 -13.47 -9.60 -5.24
N ILE A 102 -13.07 -8.52 -5.92
CA ILE A 102 -11.99 -8.50 -6.90
C ILE A 102 -10.89 -7.57 -6.39
N VAL A 103 -9.72 -8.14 -6.15
CA VAL A 103 -8.50 -7.41 -5.80
C VAL A 103 -7.73 -7.16 -7.10
N ILE A 104 -7.66 -5.91 -7.54
CA ILE A 104 -7.02 -5.57 -8.82
C ILE A 104 -5.72 -4.80 -8.62
N ARG A 105 -4.69 -5.20 -9.39
CA ARG A 105 -3.46 -4.44 -9.58
C ARG A 105 -3.21 -4.23 -11.07
N SER A 106 -3.06 -2.97 -11.48
CA SER A 106 -2.90 -2.57 -12.88
C SER A 106 -1.76 -1.58 -13.07
N PRO A 107 -1.05 -1.60 -14.22
CA PRO A 107 -0.13 -0.53 -14.59
C PRO A 107 -0.85 0.77 -14.97
N GLN A 108 -2.16 0.74 -15.20
CA GLN A 108 -2.96 1.88 -15.63
C GLN A 108 -3.66 2.51 -14.41
N ALA A 109 -3.47 3.83 -14.23
CA ALA A 109 -4.20 4.61 -13.23
C ALA A 109 -5.70 4.63 -13.55
N GLY A 110 -6.56 4.52 -12.52
CA GLY A 110 -8.01 4.51 -12.66
C GLY A 110 -8.61 3.14 -13.02
N ALA A 111 -7.80 2.11 -13.28
CA ALA A 111 -8.31 0.78 -13.63
C ALA A 111 -9.22 0.20 -12.55
N ALA A 112 -8.89 0.37 -11.27
CA ALA A 112 -9.72 -0.10 -10.17
C ALA A 112 -11.11 0.58 -10.14
N GLN A 113 -11.16 1.87 -10.43
CA GLN A 113 -12.41 2.64 -10.53
C GLN A 113 -13.29 2.15 -11.67
N LEU A 114 -12.69 1.87 -12.83
CA LEU A 114 -13.43 1.32 -13.99
C LEU A 114 -14.02 -0.07 -13.65
N VAL A 115 -13.21 -0.94 -13.03
CA VAL A 115 -13.66 -2.28 -12.61
C VAL A 115 -14.81 -2.19 -11.62
N ALA A 116 -14.78 -1.25 -10.68
CA ALA A 116 -15.87 -1.04 -9.73
C ALA A 116 -17.22 -0.69 -10.42
N GLY A 117 -17.17 -0.07 -11.60
CA GLY A 117 -18.35 0.23 -12.40
C GLY A 117 -18.88 -0.96 -13.26
N TRP A 118 -18.14 -2.07 -13.33
CA TRP A 118 -18.49 -3.22 -14.20
C TRP A 118 -18.88 -4.49 -13.43
N THR A 119 -18.80 -4.48 -12.11
CA THR A 119 -19.06 -5.66 -11.28
C THR A 119 -19.87 -5.33 -10.04
N GLU A 120 -20.64 -6.31 -9.56
CA GLU A 120 -21.31 -6.25 -8.26
C GLU A 120 -20.38 -6.63 -7.10
N ALA A 121 -19.23 -7.25 -7.36
CA ALA A 121 -18.23 -7.58 -6.35
C ALA A 121 -17.65 -6.33 -5.68
N ALA A 122 -17.22 -6.45 -4.44
CA ALA A 122 -16.39 -5.42 -3.82
C ALA A 122 -15.04 -5.32 -4.56
N VAL A 123 -14.59 -4.10 -4.89
CA VAL A 123 -13.31 -3.89 -5.59
C VAL A 123 -12.29 -3.29 -4.64
N ILE A 124 -11.09 -3.88 -4.64
CA ILE A 124 -9.97 -3.43 -3.81
C ILE A 124 -8.79 -3.09 -4.72
N ASN A 125 -8.36 -1.82 -4.67
CA ASN A 125 -7.19 -1.36 -5.38
C ASN A 125 -5.91 -1.88 -4.71
N ALA A 126 -5.20 -2.79 -5.37
CA ALA A 126 -3.90 -3.32 -4.95
C ALA A 126 -2.72 -2.62 -5.63
N GLY A 127 -2.97 -1.43 -6.17
CA GLY A 127 -2.04 -0.53 -6.83
C GLY A 127 -2.35 -0.33 -8.31
N ASP A 128 -2.66 0.89 -8.71
CA ASP A 128 -2.98 1.28 -10.08
C ASP A 128 -2.08 2.41 -10.59
N GLY A 129 -1.25 2.11 -11.58
CA GLY A 129 -0.34 3.06 -12.22
C GLY A 129 0.52 3.85 -11.20
N LYS A 130 0.44 5.18 -11.30
CA LYS A 130 1.04 6.14 -10.36
C LYS A 130 -0.01 6.75 -9.41
N HIS A 131 -1.25 6.20 -9.41
CA HIS A 131 -2.38 6.79 -8.69
C HIS A 131 -2.32 6.44 -7.20
N GLU A 132 -2.76 5.24 -6.79
CA GLU A 132 -2.79 4.87 -5.39
C GLU A 132 -2.52 3.38 -5.11
N HIS A 133 -2.22 3.09 -3.84
CA HIS A 133 -2.16 1.75 -3.26
C HIS A 133 -2.70 1.78 -1.81
N PRO A 134 -4.03 1.91 -1.62
CA PRO A 134 -4.64 2.17 -0.31
C PRO A 134 -4.23 1.19 0.78
N THR A 135 -4.18 -0.11 0.46
CA THR A 135 -3.80 -1.13 1.45
C THR A 135 -2.33 -1.10 1.85
N GLN A 136 -1.47 -0.42 1.06
CA GLN A 136 -0.10 -0.15 1.48
C GLN A 136 -0.10 0.95 2.53
N ALA A 137 -0.75 2.07 2.28
CA ALA A 137 -0.84 3.15 3.24
C ALA A 137 -1.48 2.70 4.57
N LEU A 138 -2.55 1.90 4.51
CA LEU A 138 -3.17 1.34 5.71
C LEU A 138 -2.21 0.45 6.54
N LEU A 139 -1.39 -0.39 5.88
CA LEU A 139 -0.40 -1.21 6.62
C LEU A 139 0.74 -0.36 7.18
N ASP A 140 1.08 0.75 6.51
CA ASP A 140 2.11 1.68 6.95
C ASP A 140 1.64 2.46 8.19
N VAL A 141 0.41 2.98 8.17
CA VAL A 141 -0.23 3.58 9.36
C VAL A 141 -0.33 2.55 10.49
N PHE A 142 -0.76 1.32 10.20
CA PHE A 142 -0.86 0.26 11.20
C PHE A 142 0.48 -0.05 11.86
N THR A 143 1.54 -0.15 11.06
CA THR A 143 2.91 -0.42 11.54
C THR A 143 3.38 0.69 12.47
N LEU A 144 3.17 1.96 12.07
CA LEU A 144 3.53 3.12 12.90
C LEU A 144 2.69 3.19 14.17
N ARG A 145 1.36 2.99 14.07
CA ARG A 145 0.48 3.01 15.26
C ARG A 145 0.91 1.98 16.31
N ARG A 146 1.32 0.80 15.89
CA ARG A 146 1.85 -0.23 16.82
C ARG A 146 3.18 0.17 17.46
N ARG A 147 3.98 0.99 16.80
CA ARG A 147 5.32 1.37 17.28
C ARG A 147 5.31 2.66 18.09
N LEU A 148 4.50 3.63 17.70
CA LEU A 148 4.48 4.99 18.26
C LEU A 148 3.19 5.32 19.02
N GLY A 149 2.11 4.58 18.82
CA GLY A 149 0.76 4.98 19.25
C GLY A 149 0.08 5.89 18.20
N PRO A 150 -0.79 6.82 18.64
CA PRO A 150 -1.44 7.78 17.75
C PRO A 150 -0.43 8.59 16.94
N LEU A 151 -0.77 8.93 15.70
CA LEU A 151 0.12 9.66 14.80
C LEU A 151 -0.09 11.18 14.85
N ASP A 152 -0.96 11.69 15.73
CA ASP A 152 -1.20 13.12 15.87
C ASP A 152 0.09 13.85 16.20
N GLY A 153 0.47 14.83 15.36
CA GLY A 153 1.70 15.61 15.50
C GLY A 153 3.00 14.87 15.12
N CYS A 154 2.95 13.58 14.76
CA CYS A 154 4.11 12.84 14.28
C CYS A 154 4.65 13.47 12.99
N LYS A 155 5.95 13.68 12.91
CA LYS A 155 6.63 14.26 11.74
C LYS A 155 7.16 13.15 10.85
N ILE A 156 6.57 12.99 9.66
CA ILE A 156 6.93 11.93 8.70
C ILE A 156 7.56 12.56 7.47
N TRP A 157 8.76 12.14 7.13
CA TRP A 157 9.42 12.51 5.88
C TRP A 157 9.33 11.38 4.88
N ILE A 158 8.81 11.67 3.68
CA ILE A 158 8.76 10.75 2.54
C ILE A 158 9.86 11.17 1.57
N VAL A 159 10.89 10.33 1.41
CA VAL A 159 12.12 10.69 0.69
C VAL A 159 12.27 9.83 -0.57
N GLY A 160 12.47 10.48 -1.71
CA GLY A 160 12.89 9.83 -2.96
C GLY A 160 12.04 10.14 -4.18
N ASP A 161 11.69 9.10 -4.95
CA ASP A 161 10.92 9.23 -6.20
C ASP A 161 9.42 9.37 -5.92
N VAL A 162 8.99 10.58 -5.60
CA VAL A 162 7.58 10.90 -5.31
C VAL A 162 6.73 10.88 -6.59
N LEU A 163 7.30 11.36 -7.72
CA LEU A 163 6.60 11.53 -8.99
C LEU A 163 6.03 10.20 -9.54
N HIS A 164 6.78 9.11 -9.40
CA HIS A 164 6.38 7.82 -9.92
C HIS A 164 5.75 6.90 -8.85
N SER A 165 5.68 7.37 -7.60
CA SER A 165 5.25 6.54 -6.46
C SER A 165 3.75 6.69 -6.17
N ARG A 166 2.96 5.65 -6.49
CA ARG A 166 1.58 5.51 -6.01
C ARG A 166 1.52 5.37 -4.47
N VAL A 167 2.59 4.86 -3.86
CA VAL A 167 2.67 4.69 -2.41
C VAL A 167 2.79 6.04 -1.73
N ALA A 168 3.65 6.94 -2.24
CA ALA A 168 3.77 8.28 -1.69
C ALA A 168 2.42 9.02 -1.64
N ARG A 169 1.61 8.92 -2.70
CA ARG A 169 0.29 9.58 -2.75
C ARG A 169 -0.65 9.02 -1.68
N SER A 170 -0.80 7.70 -1.60
CA SER A 170 -1.65 7.08 -0.59
C SER A 170 -1.15 7.33 0.83
N ASP A 171 0.17 7.33 1.06
CA ASP A 171 0.75 7.58 2.37
C ASP A 171 0.56 9.03 2.82
N ILE A 172 0.74 10.01 1.93
CA ILE A 172 0.46 11.42 2.25
C ILE A 172 -0.98 11.56 2.73
N LEU A 173 -1.95 11.04 1.98
CA LEU A 173 -3.38 11.09 2.33
C LEU A 173 -3.67 10.39 3.66
N ALA A 174 -3.13 9.19 3.87
CA ALA A 174 -3.38 8.43 5.08
C ALA A 174 -2.74 9.06 6.32
N PHE A 175 -1.46 9.43 6.24
CA PHE A 175 -0.74 10.02 7.37
C PHE A 175 -1.31 11.38 7.78
N THR A 176 -1.62 12.25 6.82
CA THR A 176 -2.25 13.55 7.12
C THR A 176 -3.62 13.38 7.73
N ARG A 177 -4.42 12.42 7.25
CA ARG A 177 -5.74 12.10 7.81
C ARG A 177 -5.67 11.56 9.24
N MET A 178 -4.55 10.90 9.58
CA MET A 178 -4.27 10.43 10.94
C MET A 178 -3.58 11.48 11.83
N GLY A 179 -3.47 12.74 11.37
CA GLY A 179 -2.95 13.86 12.16
C GLY A 179 -1.43 14.04 12.11
N ALA A 180 -0.71 13.30 11.28
CA ALA A 180 0.72 13.49 11.10
C ALA A 180 1.02 14.71 10.21
N THR A 181 2.18 15.32 10.42
CA THR A 181 2.75 16.33 9.52
C THR A 181 3.67 15.65 8.53
N VAL A 182 3.34 15.74 7.25
CA VAL A 182 4.10 15.07 6.19
C VAL A 182 4.95 16.07 5.41
N THR A 183 6.23 15.74 5.24
CA THR A 183 7.15 16.47 4.35
C THR A 183 7.66 15.51 3.28
N VAL A 184 7.53 15.88 2.01
CA VAL A 184 8.14 15.12 0.91
C VAL A 184 9.49 15.74 0.53
N SER A 185 10.49 14.90 0.24
CA SER A 185 11.82 15.34 -0.16
C SER A 185 12.41 14.47 -1.26
N GLY A 186 13.08 15.09 -2.21
CA GLY A 186 13.74 14.40 -3.32
C GLY A 186 14.29 15.39 -4.35
N PRO A 187 14.91 14.89 -5.44
CA PRO A 187 15.27 15.73 -6.57
C PRO A 187 14.07 16.55 -7.07
N PRO A 188 14.23 17.84 -7.39
CA PRO A 188 13.12 18.67 -7.89
C PRO A 188 12.39 18.05 -9.09
N THR A 189 13.09 17.32 -9.93
CA THR A 189 12.55 16.59 -11.08
C THR A 189 11.66 15.40 -10.71
N LEU A 190 11.77 14.91 -9.48
CA LEU A 190 11.02 13.77 -8.93
C LEU A 190 9.95 14.19 -7.91
N ILE A 191 9.74 15.48 -7.70
CA ILE A 191 8.65 16.02 -6.88
C ILE A 191 7.57 16.60 -7.80
N PRO A 192 6.32 16.11 -7.78
CA PRO A 192 5.22 16.71 -8.54
C PRO A 192 4.99 18.17 -8.13
N ARG A 193 4.70 19.06 -9.08
CA ARG A 193 4.54 20.51 -8.83
C ARG A 193 3.48 20.81 -7.77
N ASP A 194 2.35 20.13 -7.81
CA ASP A 194 1.19 20.39 -6.96
C ASP A 194 1.03 19.37 -5.82
N ILE A 195 2.13 18.73 -5.39
CA ILE A 195 2.08 17.67 -4.39
C ILE A 195 1.53 18.16 -3.03
N GLU A 196 1.74 19.43 -2.72
CA GLU A 196 1.28 20.05 -1.47
C GLU A 196 -0.25 20.14 -1.37
N ALA A 197 -0.97 20.05 -2.49
CA ALA A 197 -2.42 19.95 -2.51
C ALA A 197 -2.94 18.67 -1.81
N LEU A 198 -2.08 17.67 -1.63
CA LEU A 198 -2.42 16.46 -0.85
C LEU A 198 -2.27 16.65 0.68
N GLY A 199 -1.91 17.87 1.14
CA GLY A 199 -1.78 18.21 2.55
C GLY A 199 -0.38 18.01 3.14
N CYS A 200 0.66 17.85 2.32
CA CYS A 200 2.05 17.79 2.74
C CYS A 200 2.80 19.10 2.45
N THR A 201 4.03 19.23 2.97
CA THR A 201 5.01 20.22 2.52
C THR A 201 6.07 19.56 1.65
N SER A 202 6.79 20.33 0.82
CA SER A 202 7.84 19.82 -0.03
C SER A 202 9.18 20.54 0.15
N THR A 203 10.29 19.83 0.01
CA THR A 203 11.64 20.39 0.05
C THR A 203 12.59 19.58 -0.83
N PRO A 204 13.52 20.24 -1.55
CA PRO A 204 14.50 19.53 -2.36
C PRO A 204 15.72 19.04 -1.56
N THR A 205 15.81 19.28 -0.25
CA THR A 205 16.99 18.94 0.56
C THR A 205 16.62 18.09 1.77
N LEU A 206 17.64 17.44 2.36
CA LEU A 206 17.51 16.66 3.59
C LEU A 206 18.04 17.41 4.84
N ASP A 207 18.27 18.71 4.74
CA ASP A 207 18.93 19.51 5.81
C ASP A 207 18.18 19.44 7.15
N ARG A 208 16.86 19.31 7.11
CA ARG A 208 16.00 19.21 8.29
C ARG A 208 15.51 17.79 8.58
N LEU A 209 16.11 16.76 7.96
CA LEU A 209 15.70 15.36 8.15
C LEU A 209 15.74 14.93 9.62
N ALA A 210 16.65 15.50 10.40
CA ALA A 210 16.75 15.21 11.84
C ALA A 210 15.51 15.62 12.65
N GLU A 211 14.62 16.46 12.12
CA GLU A 211 13.35 16.82 12.77
C GLU A 211 12.26 15.75 12.62
N ALA A 212 12.45 14.83 11.70
CA ALA A 212 11.48 13.75 11.46
C ALA A 212 11.49 12.72 12.60
N ASP A 213 10.33 12.18 12.94
CA ASP A 213 10.19 10.99 13.78
C ASP A 213 10.31 9.72 12.94
N VAL A 214 9.82 9.80 11.70
CA VAL A 214 9.81 8.70 10.74
C VAL A 214 10.35 9.16 9.40
N VAL A 215 11.24 8.37 8.81
CA VAL A 215 11.76 8.54 7.45
C VAL A 215 11.24 7.41 6.58
N TYR A 216 10.29 7.72 5.70
CA TYR A 216 9.73 6.79 4.73
C TYR A 216 10.50 6.89 3.42
N VAL A 217 11.26 5.87 3.07
CA VAL A 217 12.15 5.87 1.90
C VAL A 217 11.42 5.27 0.71
N LEU A 218 11.36 6.01 -0.39
CA LEU A 218 10.76 5.52 -1.64
C LEU A 218 11.81 4.84 -2.51
N ARG A 219 11.37 3.76 -3.15
CA ARG A 219 12.17 3.08 -4.17
C ARG A 219 12.35 3.98 -5.39
N MET A 220 13.57 4.06 -5.92
CA MET A 220 13.83 4.62 -7.24
C MET A 220 13.24 3.70 -8.32
N GLN A 221 12.24 4.19 -9.09
CA GLN A 221 11.44 3.37 -10.03
C GLN A 221 11.95 3.49 -11.47
N HIS A 222 13.16 2.95 -11.74
CA HIS A 222 13.80 3.01 -13.07
C HIS A 222 12.90 2.49 -14.19
N GLU A 223 12.12 1.45 -13.92
CA GLU A 223 11.22 0.85 -14.90
C GLU A 223 10.08 1.77 -15.36
N ARG A 224 9.84 2.85 -14.64
CA ARG A 224 8.81 3.87 -14.94
C ARG A 224 9.38 5.17 -15.49
N MET A 225 10.71 5.27 -15.56
CA MET A 225 11.41 6.43 -16.07
C MET A 225 11.69 6.25 -17.56
N HIS A 226 11.03 7.04 -18.39
CA HIS A 226 11.31 7.08 -19.84
C HIS A 226 12.36 8.14 -20.18
N GLU A 227 12.74 8.98 -19.19
CA GLU A 227 13.68 10.10 -19.32
C GLU A 227 14.69 10.11 -18.16
N ALA A 228 15.77 10.87 -18.29
CA ALA A 228 16.78 11.04 -17.26
C ALA A 228 16.31 12.08 -16.21
N PHE A 229 15.60 11.65 -15.19
CA PHE A 229 15.13 12.51 -14.07
C PHE A 229 16.24 12.86 -13.08
N VAL A 230 17.32 12.11 -13.05
CA VAL A 230 18.51 12.34 -12.23
C VAL A 230 19.77 12.16 -13.08
N PRO A 231 20.83 12.93 -12.85
CA PRO A 231 22.06 12.83 -13.65
C PRO A 231 22.71 11.45 -13.58
N SER A 232 22.70 10.84 -12.39
CA SER A 232 23.16 9.46 -12.19
C SER A 232 22.64 8.92 -10.85
N LEU A 233 22.62 7.59 -10.72
CA LEU A 233 22.30 6.93 -9.44
C LEU A 233 23.31 7.23 -8.36
N ARG A 234 24.57 7.42 -8.73
CA ARG A 234 25.64 7.79 -7.80
C ARG A 234 25.40 9.18 -7.20
N GLU A 235 24.99 10.14 -8.01
CA GLU A 235 24.66 11.48 -7.55
C GLU A 235 23.40 11.48 -6.70
N TYR A 236 22.38 10.73 -7.11
CA TYR A 236 21.18 10.52 -6.31
C TYR A 236 21.54 9.96 -4.92
N ALA A 237 22.31 8.88 -4.87
CA ALA A 237 22.72 8.27 -3.62
C ALA A 237 23.54 9.23 -2.75
N ALA A 238 24.46 10.01 -3.34
CA ALA A 238 25.24 10.99 -2.61
C ALA A 238 24.37 12.06 -1.93
N ARG A 239 23.25 12.45 -2.53
CA ARG A 239 22.36 13.51 -2.03
C ARG A 239 21.19 13.01 -1.19
N TYR A 240 20.55 11.89 -1.56
CA TYR A 240 19.25 11.46 -1.04
C TYR A 240 19.23 10.06 -0.41
N GLN A 241 20.32 9.30 -0.49
CA GLN A 241 20.37 8.00 0.19
C GLN A 241 20.19 8.17 1.69
N ILE A 242 19.30 7.41 2.28
CA ILE A 242 19.17 7.32 3.74
C ILE A 242 20.18 6.31 4.26
N ASN A 243 21.06 6.78 5.14
CA ASN A 243 22.14 6.04 5.77
C ASN A 243 22.33 6.49 7.24
N GLU A 244 23.09 5.73 8.00
CA GLU A 244 23.25 5.94 9.43
C GLU A 244 23.74 7.35 9.81
N PRO A 245 24.70 7.98 9.09
CA PRO A 245 25.15 9.32 9.43
C PRO A 245 24.06 10.41 9.29
N ARG A 246 23.00 10.14 8.53
CA ARG A 246 21.89 11.07 8.32
C ARG A 246 20.74 10.89 9.31
N LEU A 247 20.73 9.77 10.02
CA LEU A 247 19.69 9.44 10.97
C LEU A 247 20.11 9.79 12.40
N ARG A 248 19.20 10.39 13.14
CA ARG A 248 19.39 10.51 14.60
C ARG A 248 18.94 9.24 15.33
N PRO A 249 19.46 8.98 16.54
CA PRO A 249 18.95 7.90 17.37
C PRO A 249 17.43 8.02 17.59
N GLY A 250 16.72 6.92 17.48
CA GLY A 250 15.27 6.84 17.70
C GLY A 250 14.39 7.17 16.48
N GLN A 251 14.94 7.72 15.39
CA GLN A 251 14.19 7.85 14.13
C GLN A 251 13.83 6.47 13.57
N LEU A 252 12.59 6.30 13.13
CA LEU A 252 12.15 5.07 12.48
C LEU A 252 12.33 5.18 10.97
N VAL A 253 12.65 4.07 10.33
CA VAL A 253 12.83 4.00 8.88
C VAL A 253 11.86 2.99 8.29
N MET A 254 11.15 3.40 7.25
CA MET A 254 10.19 2.57 6.51
C MET A 254 10.54 2.51 5.02
N HIS A 255 10.08 1.46 4.35
CA HIS A 255 10.25 1.30 2.91
C HIS A 255 9.22 0.30 2.35
N PRO A 256 8.48 0.64 1.26
CA PRO A 256 7.41 -0.23 0.75
C PRO A 256 7.95 -1.48 0.04
N GLY A 257 9.23 -1.49 -0.26
CA GLY A 257 9.91 -2.54 -1.03
C GLY A 257 9.42 -2.67 -2.49
N PRO A 258 10.17 -3.34 -3.35
CA PRO A 258 11.51 -3.89 -3.11
C PRO A 258 12.56 -2.79 -2.91
N VAL A 259 13.63 -3.10 -2.21
CA VAL A 259 14.69 -2.15 -1.89
C VAL A 259 15.82 -2.24 -2.93
N ASN A 260 16.31 -1.09 -3.41
CA ASN A 260 17.56 -1.00 -4.16
C ASN A 260 18.70 -0.66 -3.18
N ARG A 261 19.33 -1.69 -2.59
CA ARG A 261 20.39 -1.53 -1.60
C ARG A 261 21.55 -0.70 -2.17
N GLY A 262 21.98 0.32 -1.41
CA GLY A 262 23.07 1.21 -1.81
C GLY A 262 22.63 2.37 -2.72
N ILE A 263 21.38 2.47 -3.13
CA ILE A 263 20.83 3.58 -3.92
C ILE A 263 20.00 4.51 -3.02
N GLU A 264 18.76 4.15 -2.71
CA GLU A 264 17.90 4.97 -1.86
C GLU A 264 18.12 4.78 -0.36
N ILE A 265 18.67 3.63 0.04
CA ILE A 265 18.94 3.28 1.44
C ILE A 265 20.20 2.41 1.55
N SER A 266 20.99 2.62 2.61
CA SER A 266 22.17 1.80 2.88
C SER A 266 21.80 0.40 3.38
N ALA A 267 22.68 -0.59 3.17
CA ALA A 267 22.47 -1.95 3.69
C ALA A 267 22.41 -1.95 5.22
N ALA A 268 23.28 -1.21 5.87
CA ALA A 268 23.34 -1.15 7.33
C ALA A 268 22.08 -0.50 7.92
N THR A 269 21.51 0.54 7.29
CA THR A 269 20.21 1.11 7.72
C THR A 269 19.08 0.09 7.61
N ILE A 270 19.00 -0.70 6.54
CA ILE A 270 17.99 -1.75 6.37
C ILE A 270 18.05 -2.79 7.49
N ASP A 271 19.24 -3.15 7.88
CA ASP A 271 19.49 -4.20 8.87
C ASP A 271 19.50 -3.64 10.31
N SER A 272 19.25 -2.33 10.49
CA SER A 272 19.23 -1.65 11.78
C SER A 272 17.93 -1.88 12.56
N PRO A 273 17.92 -1.74 13.90
CA PRO A 273 16.70 -1.78 14.71
C PRO A 273 15.71 -0.65 14.43
N GLN A 274 16.12 0.41 13.74
CA GLN A 274 15.27 1.53 13.33
C GLN A 274 14.40 1.19 12.12
N ALA A 275 14.78 0.17 11.33
CA ALA A 275 14.05 -0.21 10.11
C ALA A 275 12.83 -1.10 10.42
N LEU A 276 11.65 -0.61 10.07
CA LEU A 276 10.37 -1.33 10.25
C LEU A 276 9.95 -2.15 9.02
N ILE A 277 10.85 -2.35 8.05
CA ILE A 277 10.54 -3.00 6.76
C ILE A 277 9.96 -4.41 6.97
N GLY A 278 10.54 -5.18 7.91
CA GLY A 278 10.03 -6.51 8.26
C GLY A 278 8.65 -6.46 8.92
N ASP A 279 8.38 -5.44 9.72
CA ASP A 279 7.10 -5.26 10.40
C ASP A 279 6.00 -4.82 9.42
N GLN A 280 6.31 -3.97 8.42
CA GLN A 280 5.41 -3.65 7.31
C GLN A 280 4.96 -4.91 6.55
N VAL A 281 5.87 -5.84 6.28
CA VAL A 281 5.52 -7.11 5.61
C VAL A 281 4.57 -7.96 6.47
N LYS A 282 4.83 -8.07 7.78
CA LYS A 282 3.95 -8.79 8.72
C LYS A 282 2.57 -8.12 8.83
N ALA A 283 2.54 -6.81 8.96
CA ALA A 283 1.33 -5.99 9.02
C ALA A 283 0.43 -6.19 7.79
N GLY A 284 1.04 -6.39 6.61
CA GLY A 284 0.33 -6.51 5.35
C GLY A 284 -0.73 -7.59 5.32
N VAL A 285 -0.54 -8.74 5.97
CA VAL A 285 -1.55 -9.81 6.00
C VAL A 285 -2.72 -9.43 6.91
N ALA A 286 -2.44 -8.94 8.12
CA ALA A 286 -3.48 -8.57 9.09
C ALA A 286 -4.36 -7.42 8.57
N VAL A 287 -3.76 -6.39 7.97
CA VAL A 287 -4.50 -5.27 7.39
C VAL A 287 -5.35 -5.71 6.20
N ARG A 288 -4.84 -6.57 5.32
CA ARG A 288 -5.63 -7.09 4.18
C ARG A 288 -6.75 -8.02 4.63
N MET A 289 -6.57 -8.78 5.72
CA MET A 289 -7.67 -9.50 6.37
C MET A 289 -8.73 -8.53 6.88
N ALA A 290 -8.32 -7.44 7.53
CA ALA A 290 -9.24 -6.43 8.03
C ALA A 290 -10.01 -5.74 6.89
N VAL A 291 -9.35 -5.34 5.83
CA VAL A 291 -9.99 -4.73 4.64
C VAL A 291 -11.03 -5.68 4.02
N LEU A 292 -10.66 -6.93 3.76
CA LEU A 292 -11.59 -7.94 3.24
C LEU A 292 -12.79 -8.14 4.17
N TYR A 293 -12.54 -8.22 5.48
CA TYR A 293 -13.61 -8.40 6.47
C TYR A 293 -14.55 -7.18 6.51
N GLU A 294 -14.02 -5.98 6.62
CA GLU A 294 -14.81 -4.76 6.73
C GLU A 294 -15.66 -4.47 5.48
N LEU A 295 -15.14 -4.78 4.29
CA LEU A 295 -15.91 -4.63 3.04
C LEU A 295 -16.97 -5.71 2.85
N LEU A 296 -16.73 -6.93 3.30
CA LEU A 296 -17.60 -8.07 2.97
C LEU A 296 -18.53 -8.50 4.11
N VAL A 297 -18.17 -8.24 5.36
CA VAL A 297 -18.93 -8.66 6.54
C VAL A 297 -19.45 -7.45 7.32
N GLY A 298 -18.64 -6.40 7.44
CA GLY A 298 -18.98 -5.17 8.17
C GLY A 298 -20.09 -4.32 7.54
N SER A 299 -20.55 -4.65 6.33
CA SER A 299 -21.61 -3.93 5.62
C SER A 299 -23.00 -4.50 5.97
N PRO A 300 -23.97 -3.68 6.42
CA PRO A 300 -25.30 -4.16 6.83
C PRO A 300 -26.09 -4.89 5.73
N MET A 301 -25.76 -4.68 4.45
CA MET A 301 -26.47 -5.32 3.30
C MET A 301 -26.23 -6.82 3.16
N LEU A 302 -25.22 -7.42 3.84
CA LEU A 302 -24.88 -8.82 3.72
C LEU A 302 -25.24 -9.65 4.99
N ALA A 303 -25.72 -9.02 6.05
CA ALA A 303 -26.21 -9.69 7.25
C ALA A 303 -27.62 -10.31 7.09
N ALA A 304 -28.29 -10.08 5.96
CA ALA A 304 -29.67 -10.54 5.71
C ALA A 304 -29.79 -11.91 5.03
N VAL A 305 -28.68 -12.62 4.81
CA VAL A 305 -28.63 -13.94 4.15
C VAL A 305 -27.82 -14.95 4.99
N ALA A 306 -27.92 -14.90 6.30
CA ALA A 306 -27.37 -15.92 7.21
C ALA A 306 -28.49 -16.64 7.93
#